data_430638583ec4070e89db7c1daac74418
#
_entry.id   430638583ec4070e89db7c1daac74418
#
_cell.length_a   1.000
_cell.length_b   1.000
_cell.length_c   1.000
_cell.angle_alpha   90.00
_cell.angle_beta   90.00
_cell.angle_gamma   90.00
#
_symmetry.space_group_name_H-M   'P 1'
#
loop_
_entity.id
_entity.type
_entity.pdbx_description
1 polymer ?
#
loop_
_entity_poly.entity_id
_entity_poly.type
_entity_poly.pdbx_seq_one_letter_code
_entity_poly.pdbx_strand_id
1 'polypeptide(L)'
;SDVYKRQAEALAADLSREYTAADPGLRVEAAPCTVRETPMDWASTERAVCMLTCLPNGVQAMSMEIHGLVQTSLNLGILAAEQTALTATFCVRSSLGSQKEMLHRRLRTLMAQLGGTVSISGDYPAWEYRQDSSLRDLMTEVFQEQYGRKPKIEAIHAGVECGILSGKLPGLDCVSIGPNLLDIHTPRERMEIASVQRVWRFVLEVLKRSK
;
A
#
# COMPACT_ATOMS: atom_id res chain seq x y z
N SER A 1 -18.21 10.21 31.98
CA SER A 1 -19.47 9.70 32.53
C SER A 1 -19.57 8.19 32.32
N ASP A 2 -20.39 7.52 33.09
CA ASP A 2 -20.57 6.06 33.03
C ASP A 2 -21.05 5.54 31.65
N VAL A 3 -21.63 6.40 30.85
CA VAL A 3 -22.07 6.05 29.48
C VAL A 3 -20.87 5.76 28.59
N TYR A 4 -19.89 6.64 28.55
CA TYR A 4 -18.68 6.45 27.73
C TYR A 4 -17.83 5.28 28.21
N LYS A 5 -17.77 5.07 29.52
CA LYS A 5 -17.08 3.89 30.06
C LYS A 5 -17.73 2.58 29.60
N ARG A 6 -19.05 2.47 29.69
CA ARG A 6 -19.80 1.31 29.18
C ARG A 6 -19.65 1.10 27.67
N GLN A 7 -19.60 2.17 26.89
CA GLN A 7 -19.33 2.10 25.44
C GLN A 7 -17.92 1.56 25.16
N ALA A 8 -16.92 2.03 25.90
CA ALA A 8 -15.55 1.52 25.74
C ALA A 8 -15.42 0.05 26.16
N GLU A 9 -16.11 -0.37 27.22
CA GLU A 9 -16.16 -1.77 27.68
C GLU A 9 -16.84 -2.68 26.65
N ALA A 10 -17.95 -2.24 26.05
CA ALA A 10 -18.63 -2.98 24.98
C ALA A 10 -17.73 -3.11 23.73
N LEU A 11 -17.10 -2.02 23.32
CA LEU A 11 -16.14 -2.03 22.20
C LEU A 11 -14.95 -2.95 22.49
N ALA A 12 -14.42 -2.93 23.72
CA ALA A 12 -13.34 -3.82 24.14
C ALA A 12 -13.72 -5.30 23.99
N ALA A 13 -14.95 -5.67 24.38
CA ALA A 13 -15.45 -7.04 24.26
C ALA A 13 -15.59 -7.46 22.79
N ASP A 14 -16.12 -6.59 21.94
CA ASP A 14 -16.28 -6.85 20.50
C ASP A 14 -14.92 -7.00 19.80
N LEU A 15 -14.01 -6.07 19.99
CA LEU A 15 -12.68 -6.11 19.40
C LEU A 15 -11.85 -7.31 19.90
N SER A 16 -11.92 -7.65 21.18
CA SER A 16 -11.24 -8.82 21.72
C SER A 16 -11.72 -10.11 21.07
N ARG A 17 -13.02 -10.21 20.75
CA ARG A 17 -13.60 -11.35 20.04
C ARG A 17 -13.16 -11.40 18.58
N GLU A 18 -13.23 -10.26 17.88
CA GLU A 18 -12.90 -10.16 16.46
C GLU A 18 -11.42 -10.41 16.18
N TYR A 19 -10.55 -9.91 17.04
CA TYR A 19 -9.10 -9.97 16.88
C TYR A 19 -8.42 -11.10 17.66
N THR A 20 -9.16 -12.02 18.23
CA THR A 20 -8.61 -13.13 19.06
C THR A 20 -7.45 -13.87 18.40
N ALA A 21 -7.54 -14.13 17.08
CA ALA A 21 -6.50 -14.86 16.34
C ALA A 21 -5.37 -13.94 15.85
N ALA A 22 -5.69 -12.70 15.47
CA ALA A 22 -4.73 -11.79 14.84
C ALA A 22 -3.93 -10.98 15.87
N ASP A 23 -4.59 -10.56 16.95
CA ASP A 23 -3.99 -9.78 18.03
C ASP A 23 -4.60 -10.15 19.39
N PRO A 24 -4.20 -11.26 20.00
CA PRO A 24 -4.74 -11.71 21.30
C PRO A 24 -4.36 -10.76 22.45
N GLY A 25 -3.43 -9.86 22.22
CA GLY A 25 -2.99 -8.86 23.19
C GLY A 25 -3.79 -7.56 23.19
N LEU A 26 -4.72 -7.38 22.24
CA LEU A 26 -5.50 -6.16 22.11
C LEU A 26 -6.26 -5.82 23.40
N ARG A 27 -6.15 -4.56 23.84
CA ARG A 27 -6.82 -4.03 25.03
C ARG A 27 -7.43 -2.67 24.69
N VAL A 28 -8.63 -2.43 25.20
CA VAL A 28 -9.28 -1.12 25.17
C VAL A 28 -9.65 -0.76 26.60
N GLU A 29 -9.11 0.33 27.08
CA GLU A 29 -9.30 0.81 28.45
C GLU A 29 -9.79 2.26 28.45
N ALA A 30 -10.70 2.58 29.35
CA ALA A 30 -11.18 3.93 29.59
C ALA A 30 -10.84 4.36 31.02
N ALA A 31 -10.11 5.45 31.14
CA ALA A 31 -9.76 6.04 32.42
C ALA A 31 -10.17 7.52 32.50
N PRO A 32 -10.54 8.02 33.68
CA PRO A 32 -10.73 9.45 33.87
C PRO A 32 -9.45 10.22 33.54
N CYS A 33 -9.58 11.32 32.82
CA CYS A 33 -8.47 12.23 32.56
C CYS A 33 -8.88 13.67 32.85
N THR A 34 -7.87 14.53 33.10
CA THR A 34 -8.05 15.97 33.19
C THR A 34 -7.88 16.55 31.79
N VAL A 35 -8.95 17.08 31.22
CA VAL A 35 -8.91 17.76 29.93
C VAL A 35 -8.15 19.08 30.10
N ARG A 36 -7.10 19.30 29.34
CA ARG A 36 -6.26 20.51 29.35
C ARG A 36 -6.52 21.40 28.14
N GLU A 37 -7.13 20.85 27.09
CA GLU A 37 -7.34 21.51 25.82
C GLU A 37 -8.84 21.67 25.53
N THR A 38 -9.19 22.68 24.75
CA THR A 38 -10.55 22.89 24.31
C THR A 38 -10.96 21.80 23.32
N PRO A 39 -12.05 21.05 23.58
CA PRO A 39 -12.51 20.05 22.63
C PRO A 39 -13.04 20.72 21.36
N MET A 40 -13.14 19.93 20.28
CA MET A 40 -13.82 20.37 19.05
C MET A 40 -15.25 20.76 19.36
N ASP A 41 -15.76 21.77 18.67
CA ASP A 41 -17.19 22.05 18.67
C ASP A 41 -17.99 20.90 18.03
N TRP A 42 -19.31 20.93 18.24
CA TRP A 42 -20.17 19.84 17.74
C TRP A 42 -20.09 19.64 16.23
N ALA A 43 -20.13 20.72 15.43
CA ALA A 43 -20.09 20.64 13.98
C ALA A 43 -18.75 20.11 13.46
N SER A 44 -17.64 20.50 14.09
CA SER A 44 -16.30 19.96 13.79
C SER A 44 -16.17 18.49 14.17
N THR A 45 -16.75 18.10 15.30
CA THR A 45 -16.79 16.70 15.74
C THR A 45 -17.58 15.83 14.76
N GLU A 46 -18.77 16.26 14.34
CA GLU A 46 -19.57 15.54 13.32
C GLU A 46 -18.81 15.36 12.02
N ARG A 47 -18.15 16.43 11.53
CA ARG A 47 -17.32 16.34 10.31
C ARG A 47 -16.15 15.38 10.48
N ALA A 48 -15.47 15.42 11.63
CA ALA A 48 -14.35 14.52 11.93
C ALA A 48 -14.80 13.05 11.98
N VAL A 49 -15.91 12.75 12.65
CA VAL A 49 -16.50 11.42 12.71
C VAL A 49 -16.94 10.95 11.33
N CYS A 50 -17.63 11.79 10.57
CA CYS A 50 -18.04 11.48 9.19
C CYS A 50 -16.82 11.20 8.31
N MET A 51 -15.77 12.03 8.39
CA MET A 51 -14.52 11.82 7.67
C MET A 51 -13.93 10.46 7.97
N LEU A 52 -13.69 10.15 9.24
CA LEU A 52 -13.03 8.91 9.66
C LEU A 52 -13.87 7.65 9.36
N THR A 53 -15.19 7.76 9.41
CA THR A 53 -16.10 6.65 9.10
C THR A 53 -16.21 6.38 7.60
N CYS A 54 -16.20 7.43 6.77
CA CYS A 54 -16.44 7.32 5.33
C CYS A 54 -15.16 7.24 4.48
N LEU A 55 -13.99 7.61 5.03
CA LEU A 55 -12.73 7.47 4.31
C LEU A 55 -12.46 6.00 4.02
N PRO A 56 -12.18 5.64 2.76
CA PRO A 56 -11.80 4.28 2.44
C PRO A 56 -10.46 3.93 3.10
N ASN A 57 -10.31 2.69 3.53
CA ASN A 57 -9.05 2.16 4.07
C ASN A 57 -8.89 0.68 3.69
N GLY A 58 -7.67 0.19 3.59
CA GLY A 58 -7.36 -1.19 3.27
C GLY A 58 -7.44 -1.51 1.77
N VAL A 59 -7.67 -2.78 1.46
CA VAL A 59 -7.79 -3.28 0.08
C VAL A 59 -9.08 -2.79 -0.56
N GLN A 60 -8.96 -2.18 -1.74
CA GLN A 60 -10.09 -1.67 -2.52
C GLN A 60 -10.38 -2.53 -3.73
N ALA A 61 -9.37 -3.18 -4.30
CA ALA A 61 -9.54 -4.12 -5.40
C ALA A 61 -8.45 -5.20 -5.39
N MET A 62 -8.85 -6.40 -5.76
CA MET A 62 -7.96 -7.51 -6.08
C MET A 62 -7.76 -7.59 -7.58
N SER A 63 -6.61 -8.08 -8.03
CA SER A 63 -6.37 -8.33 -9.45
C SER A 63 -7.31 -9.41 -9.98
N MET A 64 -7.90 -9.17 -11.14
CA MET A 64 -8.70 -10.17 -11.85
C MET A 64 -7.83 -11.10 -12.72
N GLU A 65 -6.57 -10.73 -12.96
CA GLU A 65 -5.63 -11.49 -13.79
C GLU A 65 -4.72 -12.38 -12.96
N ILE A 66 -4.28 -11.89 -11.80
CA ILE A 66 -3.31 -12.58 -10.95
C ILE A 66 -3.96 -12.89 -9.61
N HIS A 67 -4.24 -14.17 -9.37
CA HIS A 67 -4.88 -14.62 -8.15
C HIS A 67 -4.07 -14.26 -6.89
N GLY A 68 -4.75 -13.70 -5.89
CA GLY A 68 -4.14 -13.31 -4.62
C GLY A 68 -3.39 -11.98 -4.63
N LEU A 69 -3.24 -11.33 -5.79
CA LEU A 69 -2.60 -10.02 -5.87
C LEU A 69 -3.57 -8.90 -5.48
N VAL A 70 -3.18 -8.09 -4.50
CA VAL A 70 -3.84 -6.81 -4.23
C VAL A 70 -3.52 -5.84 -5.37
N GLN A 71 -4.55 -5.35 -6.06
CA GLN A 71 -4.39 -4.42 -7.18
C GLN A 71 -4.42 -2.97 -6.73
N THR A 72 -5.31 -2.66 -5.80
CA THR A 72 -5.52 -1.28 -5.32
C THR A 72 -5.78 -1.29 -3.83
N SER A 73 -5.06 -0.49 -3.10
CA SER A 73 -5.23 -0.29 -1.67
C SER A 73 -4.88 1.13 -1.24
N LEU A 74 -5.37 1.52 -0.08
CA LEU A 74 -4.87 2.69 0.62
C LEU A 74 -4.82 2.41 2.11
N ASN A 75 -3.91 3.09 2.79
CA ASN A 75 -3.71 2.95 4.22
C ASN A 75 -3.65 4.32 4.89
N LEU A 76 -4.48 4.53 5.90
CA LEU A 76 -4.36 5.66 6.80
C LEU A 76 -3.11 5.48 7.66
N GLY A 77 -2.04 6.16 7.30
CA GLY A 77 -0.75 6.07 7.99
C GLY A 77 -0.59 7.06 9.13
N ILE A 78 -1.15 8.26 8.98
CA ILE A 78 -1.03 9.33 9.98
C ILE A 78 -2.38 10.04 10.12
N LEU A 79 -2.81 10.22 11.36
CA LEU A 79 -3.90 11.11 11.74
C LEU A 79 -3.35 12.16 12.71
N ALA A 80 -3.35 13.41 12.30
CA ALA A 80 -2.88 14.52 13.10
C ALA A 80 -4.02 15.49 13.43
N ALA A 81 -4.20 15.80 14.71
CA ALA A 81 -5.12 16.80 15.20
C ALA A 81 -4.35 18.02 15.67
N GLU A 82 -4.66 19.17 15.10
CA GLU A 82 -4.13 20.48 15.45
C GLU A 82 -5.26 21.39 15.94
N GLN A 83 -4.94 22.58 16.40
CA GLN A 83 -5.96 23.50 16.91
C GLN A 83 -7.06 23.86 15.91
N THR A 84 -6.73 23.91 14.62
CA THR A 84 -7.65 24.38 13.56
C THR A 84 -7.88 23.35 12.46
N ALA A 85 -7.22 22.21 12.50
CA ALA A 85 -7.28 21.22 11.45
C ALA A 85 -7.18 19.78 11.98
N LEU A 86 -7.90 18.88 11.32
CA LEU A 86 -7.70 17.43 11.41
C LEU A 86 -7.17 16.93 10.07
N THR A 87 -5.97 16.37 10.06
CA THR A 87 -5.30 15.92 8.84
C THR A 87 -5.14 14.41 8.84
N ALA A 88 -5.64 13.75 7.79
CA ALA A 88 -5.47 12.33 7.56
C ALA A 88 -4.55 12.10 6.35
N THR A 89 -3.41 11.42 6.57
CA THR A 89 -2.44 11.12 5.51
C THR A 89 -2.54 9.66 5.10
N PHE A 90 -2.76 9.44 3.81
CA PHE A 90 -2.90 8.11 3.22
C PHE A 90 -1.74 7.78 2.30
N CYS A 91 -1.28 6.52 2.35
CA CYS A 91 -0.48 5.93 1.29
C CYS A 91 -1.43 5.19 0.34
N VAL A 92 -1.57 5.70 -0.89
CA VAL A 92 -2.40 5.10 -1.95
C VAL A 92 -1.51 4.32 -2.89
N ARG A 93 -1.87 3.07 -3.17
CA ARG A 93 -1.15 2.19 -4.09
C ARG A 93 -2.11 1.55 -5.07
N SER A 94 -1.74 1.53 -6.34
CA SER A 94 -2.46 0.79 -7.38
C SER A 94 -1.53 0.44 -8.52
N SER A 95 -1.65 -0.76 -9.07
CA SER A 95 -1.02 -1.13 -10.33
C SER A 95 -1.78 -0.59 -11.55
N LEU A 96 -3.02 -0.08 -11.38
CA LEU A 96 -3.82 0.54 -12.44
C LEU A 96 -3.99 2.04 -12.20
N GLY A 97 -3.60 2.85 -13.19
CA GLY A 97 -3.73 4.31 -13.13
C GLY A 97 -5.17 4.78 -12.97
N SER A 98 -6.13 4.15 -13.65
CA SER A 98 -7.56 4.47 -13.56
C SER A 98 -8.14 4.23 -12.17
N GLN A 99 -7.74 3.16 -11.49
CA GLN A 99 -8.20 2.88 -10.12
C GLN A 99 -7.58 3.82 -9.09
N LYS A 100 -6.31 4.21 -9.28
CA LYS A 100 -5.67 5.23 -8.45
C LYS A 100 -6.42 6.56 -8.56
N GLU A 101 -6.72 6.99 -9.77
CA GLU A 101 -7.48 8.22 -10.01
C GLU A 101 -8.92 8.14 -9.44
N MET A 102 -9.56 7.00 -9.51
CA MET A 102 -10.88 6.79 -8.89
C MET A 102 -10.80 7.03 -7.37
N LEU A 103 -9.78 6.51 -6.69
CA LEU A 103 -9.59 6.77 -5.26
C LEU A 103 -9.32 8.26 -4.97
N HIS A 104 -8.50 8.93 -5.76
CA HIS A 104 -8.27 10.36 -5.62
C HIS A 104 -9.58 11.15 -5.76
N ARG A 105 -10.42 10.82 -6.73
CA ARG A 105 -11.74 11.46 -6.90
C ARG A 105 -12.65 11.20 -5.70
N ARG A 106 -12.70 9.96 -5.20
CA ARG A 106 -13.50 9.61 -4.02
C ARG A 106 -13.09 10.43 -2.80
N LEU A 107 -11.78 10.53 -2.53
CA LEU A 107 -11.25 11.34 -1.44
C LEU A 107 -11.60 12.83 -1.61
N ARG A 108 -11.37 13.40 -2.81
CA ARG A 108 -11.70 14.80 -3.10
C ARG A 108 -13.19 15.09 -2.95
N THR A 109 -14.05 14.19 -3.45
CA THR A 109 -15.50 14.35 -3.36
C THR A 109 -15.96 14.37 -1.91
N LEU A 110 -15.50 13.41 -1.11
CA LEU A 110 -15.85 13.37 0.31
C LEU A 110 -15.37 14.61 1.06
N MET A 111 -14.10 15.01 0.85
CA MET A 111 -13.55 16.17 1.54
C MET A 111 -14.23 17.47 1.12
N ALA A 112 -14.63 17.61 -0.15
CA ALA A 112 -15.39 18.77 -0.61
C ALA A 112 -16.76 18.89 0.10
N GLN A 113 -17.44 17.77 0.36
CA GLN A 113 -18.70 17.76 1.12
C GLN A 113 -18.50 18.13 2.60
N LEU A 114 -17.35 17.82 3.16
CA LEU A 114 -17.00 18.12 4.56
C LEU A 114 -16.33 19.49 4.75
N GLY A 115 -16.17 20.27 3.66
CA GLY A 115 -15.50 21.58 3.71
C GLY A 115 -13.98 21.48 3.86
N GLY A 116 -13.39 20.32 3.53
CA GLY A 116 -11.96 20.07 3.57
C GLY A 116 -11.32 20.08 2.19
N THR A 117 -10.02 19.85 2.16
CA THR A 117 -9.21 19.81 0.95
C THR A 117 -8.38 18.53 0.87
N VAL A 118 -7.94 18.16 -0.33
CA VAL A 118 -7.03 17.03 -0.56
C VAL A 118 -5.82 17.51 -1.34
N SER A 119 -4.63 17.29 -0.80
CA SER A 119 -3.36 17.44 -1.51
C SER A 119 -2.80 16.06 -1.87
N ILE A 120 -2.10 15.99 -2.98
CA ILE A 120 -1.41 14.78 -3.44
C ILE A 120 0.06 15.10 -3.55
N SER A 121 0.91 14.25 -2.99
CA SER A 121 2.36 14.36 -3.05
C SER A 121 2.98 12.99 -3.34
N GLY A 122 4.18 12.98 -3.93
CA GLY A 122 4.89 11.74 -4.23
C GLY A 122 4.16 10.84 -5.23
N ASP A 123 3.34 11.42 -6.10
CA ASP A 123 2.61 10.66 -7.11
C ASP A 123 3.57 10.13 -8.18
N TYR A 124 3.42 8.84 -8.50
CA TYR A 124 4.17 8.17 -9.55
C TYR A 124 3.22 7.31 -10.42
N PRO A 125 3.58 7.06 -11.70
CA PRO A 125 2.78 6.25 -12.59
C PRO A 125 2.58 4.82 -12.06
N ALA A 126 1.41 4.26 -12.33
CA ALA A 126 1.16 2.84 -12.11
C ALA A 126 2.05 2.00 -13.06
N TRP A 127 2.50 0.84 -12.58
CA TRP A 127 3.16 -0.15 -13.41
C TRP A 127 2.20 -1.30 -13.67
N GLU A 128 1.48 -1.19 -14.78
CA GLU A 128 0.48 -2.16 -15.16
C GLU A 128 1.15 -3.46 -15.65
N TYR A 129 0.54 -4.60 -15.31
CA TYR A 129 1.01 -5.89 -15.81
C TYR A 129 0.81 -5.95 -17.33
N ARG A 130 1.89 -6.18 -18.05
CA ARG A 130 1.88 -6.35 -19.49
C ARG A 130 1.73 -7.82 -19.83
N GLN A 131 0.67 -8.21 -20.52
CA GLN A 131 0.45 -9.60 -20.92
C GLN A 131 1.50 -10.07 -21.93
N ASP A 132 1.71 -9.28 -22.98
CA ASP A 132 2.67 -9.56 -24.06
C ASP A 132 4.03 -8.90 -23.76
N SER A 133 4.92 -9.63 -23.09
CA SER A 133 6.26 -9.16 -22.74
C SER A 133 7.32 -10.10 -23.29
N SER A 134 7.91 -9.70 -24.41
CA SER A 134 9.01 -10.45 -25.03
C SER A 134 10.25 -10.52 -24.14
N LEU A 135 10.50 -9.48 -23.36
CA LEU A 135 11.59 -9.48 -22.36
C LEU A 135 11.35 -10.53 -21.29
N ARG A 136 10.14 -10.62 -20.74
CA ARG A 136 9.78 -11.62 -19.72
C ARG A 136 9.89 -13.04 -20.27
N ASP A 137 9.49 -13.25 -21.50
CA ASP A 137 9.56 -14.57 -22.15
C ASP A 137 11.02 -15.00 -22.33
N LEU A 138 11.86 -14.13 -22.87
CA LEU A 138 13.30 -14.36 -22.97
C LEU A 138 13.93 -14.64 -21.61
N MET A 139 13.62 -13.84 -20.60
CA MET A 139 14.13 -14.02 -19.25
C MET A 139 13.67 -15.34 -18.63
N THR A 140 12.44 -15.77 -18.91
CA THR A 140 11.91 -17.06 -18.46
C THR A 140 12.66 -18.22 -19.07
N GLU A 141 12.95 -18.16 -20.37
CA GLU A 141 13.75 -19.16 -21.09
C GLU A 141 15.17 -19.27 -20.51
N VAL A 142 15.89 -18.14 -20.43
CA VAL A 142 17.24 -18.09 -19.86
C VAL A 142 17.28 -18.63 -18.44
N PHE A 143 16.29 -18.26 -17.61
CA PHE A 143 16.21 -18.73 -16.23
C PHE A 143 15.99 -20.25 -16.18
N GLN A 144 15.11 -20.78 -17.01
CA GLN A 144 14.84 -22.22 -17.06
C GLN A 144 16.07 -23.00 -17.50
N GLU A 145 16.82 -22.51 -18.48
CA GLU A 145 18.08 -23.14 -18.92
C GLU A 145 19.15 -23.12 -17.83
N GLN A 146 19.34 -21.99 -17.14
CA GLN A 146 20.37 -21.86 -16.13
C GLN A 146 20.08 -22.61 -14.83
N TYR A 147 18.78 -22.71 -14.45
CA TYR A 147 18.39 -23.23 -13.13
C TYR A 147 17.51 -24.49 -13.17
N GLY A 148 17.16 -25.01 -14.34
CA GLY A 148 16.36 -26.23 -14.50
C GLY A 148 14.90 -26.11 -14.06
N ARG A 149 14.42 -24.88 -13.78
CA ARG A 149 13.02 -24.59 -13.36
C ARG A 149 12.56 -23.24 -13.88
N LYS A 150 11.26 -23.08 -14.02
CA LYS A 150 10.68 -21.77 -14.37
C LYS A 150 10.80 -20.77 -13.23
N PRO A 151 11.03 -19.48 -13.51
CA PRO A 151 10.97 -18.44 -12.50
C PRO A 151 9.54 -18.29 -11.98
N LYS A 152 9.39 -17.81 -10.76
CA LYS A 152 8.11 -17.34 -10.27
C LYS A 152 7.90 -15.92 -10.81
N ILE A 153 6.85 -15.74 -11.61
CA ILE A 153 6.44 -14.42 -12.11
C ILE A 153 5.42 -13.86 -11.13
N GLU A 154 5.74 -12.72 -10.56
CA GLU A 154 4.88 -12.02 -9.62
C GLU A 154 4.69 -10.58 -10.07
N ALA A 155 3.52 -10.05 -9.81
CA ALA A 155 3.28 -8.62 -9.84
C ALA A 155 3.14 -8.12 -8.41
N ILE A 156 3.61 -6.92 -8.17
CA ILE A 156 3.49 -6.26 -6.86
C ILE A 156 2.80 -4.91 -7.03
N HIS A 157 1.99 -4.53 -6.08
CA HIS A 157 1.39 -3.20 -6.08
C HIS A 157 2.25 -2.22 -5.24
N ALA A 158 3.50 -2.10 -5.64
CA ALA A 158 4.46 -1.19 -5.02
C ALA A 158 4.99 -0.20 -6.07
N GLY A 159 5.39 0.97 -5.59
CA GLY A 159 6.13 1.92 -6.41
C GLY A 159 7.54 1.39 -6.65
N VAL A 160 7.83 1.08 -7.91
CA VAL A 160 9.15 0.69 -8.38
C VAL A 160 9.55 1.55 -9.56
N GLU A 161 10.84 1.63 -9.83
CA GLU A 161 11.42 2.42 -10.92
C GLU A 161 10.82 2.09 -12.29
N CYS A 162 10.41 0.83 -12.49
CA CYS A 162 9.74 0.39 -13.72
C CYS A 162 8.45 1.17 -14.02
N GLY A 163 7.68 1.54 -13.00
CA GLY A 163 6.49 2.39 -13.17
C GLY A 163 6.85 3.78 -13.69
N ILE A 164 7.90 4.38 -13.14
CA ILE A 164 8.39 5.70 -13.58
C ILE A 164 8.92 5.63 -15.02
N LEU A 165 9.71 4.61 -15.32
CA LEU A 165 10.29 4.42 -16.66
C LEU A 165 9.21 4.16 -17.71
N SER A 166 8.26 3.26 -17.43
CA SER A 166 7.14 2.96 -18.32
C SER A 166 6.21 4.15 -18.54
N GLY A 167 6.02 4.98 -17.52
CA GLY A 167 5.26 6.23 -17.64
C GLY A 167 5.92 7.28 -18.51
N LYS A 168 7.26 7.30 -18.56
CA LYS A 168 8.05 8.24 -19.41
C LYS A 168 8.31 7.71 -20.81
N LEU A 169 8.36 6.41 -20.98
CA LEU A 169 8.67 5.73 -22.25
C LEU A 169 7.50 4.80 -22.62
N PRO A 170 6.47 5.32 -23.30
CA PRO A 170 5.32 4.53 -23.72
C PRO A 170 5.74 3.29 -24.52
N GLY A 171 5.22 2.13 -24.16
CA GLY A 171 5.54 0.86 -24.81
C GLY A 171 6.80 0.16 -24.28
N LEU A 172 7.53 0.76 -23.33
CA LEU A 172 8.68 0.11 -22.71
C LEU A 172 8.27 -1.20 -22.05
N ASP A 173 9.00 -2.26 -22.39
CA ASP A 173 8.87 -3.56 -21.73
C ASP A 173 9.86 -3.63 -20.55
N CYS A 174 9.33 -3.79 -19.35
CA CYS A 174 10.11 -3.75 -18.11
C CYS A 174 9.86 -4.98 -17.25
N VAL A 175 10.94 -5.53 -16.72
CA VAL A 175 10.92 -6.59 -15.70
C VAL A 175 11.83 -6.18 -14.54
N SER A 176 11.35 -6.32 -13.31
CA SER A 176 12.14 -6.08 -12.10
C SER A 176 12.71 -7.39 -11.58
N ILE A 177 13.98 -7.42 -11.34
CA ILE A 177 14.73 -8.54 -10.74
C ILE A 177 15.74 -8.03 -9.73
N GLY A 178 16.16 -8.89 -8.83
CA GLY A 178 17.20 -8.54 -7.85
C GLY A 178 17.75 -9.72 -7.09
N PRO A 179 18.83 -9.51 -6.33
CA PRO A 179 19.34 -10.50 -5.41
C PRO A 179 18.40 -10.73 -4.22
N ASN A 180 18.67 -11.78 -3.45
CA ASN A 180 17.93 -12.04 -2.22
C ASN A 180 18.27 -10.99 -1.16
N LEU A 181 17.24 -10.25 -0.75
CA LEU A 181 17.30 -9.27 0.32
C LEU A 181 16.49 -9.80 1.51
N LEU A 182 17.04 -9.65 2.70
CA LEU A 182 16.42 -10.04 3.96
C LEU A 182 16.26 -8.83 4.86
N ASP A 183 15.19 -8.80 5.65
CA ASP A 183 14.90 -7.72 6.60
C ASP A 183 14.87 -6.32 5.94
N ILE A 184 14.32 -6.23 4.72
CA ILE A 184 14.26 -5.01 3.91
C ILE A 184 13.57 -3.89 4.69
N HIS A 185 14.08 -2.65 4.57
CA HIS A 185 13.59 -1.46 5.26
C HIS A 185 13.79 -1.49 6.78
N THR A 186 14.72 -2.28 7.28
CA THR A 186 15.10 -2.29 8.69
C THR A 186 16.59 -2.05 8.87
N PRO A 187 17.07 -1.67 10.07
CA PRO A 187 18.51 -1.57 10.36
C PRO A 187 19.27 -2.91 10.27
N ARG A 188 18.57 -4.02 10.09
CA ARG A 188 19.14 -5.37 9.93
C ARG A 188 19.10 -5.86 8.50
N GLU A 189 18.82 -4.98 7.55
CA GLU A 189 18.80 -5.33 6.13
C GLU A 189 20.08 -6.01 5.68
N ARG A 190 19.94 -7.13 4.99
CA ARG A 190 21.05 -7.96 4.52
C ARG A 190 20.83 -8.42 3.09
N MET A 191 21.91 -8.61 2.36
CA MET A 191 21.91 -9.14 1.00
C MET A 191 22.77 -10.41 0.91
N GLU A 192 22.24 -11.46 0.29
CA GLU A 192 22.96 -12.70 0.04
C GLU A 192 23.95 -12.52 -1.12
N ILE A 193 25.27 -12.52 -0.82
CA ILE A 193 26.34 -12.29 -1.82
C ILE A 193 26.26 -13.29 -2.97
N ALA A 194 26.01 -14.57 -2.69
CA ALA A 194 25.90 -15.60 -3.71
C ALA A 194 24.74 -15.34 -4.70
N SER A 195 23.65 -14.73 -4.23
CA SER A 195 22.53 -14.37 -5.08
C SER A 195 22.87 -13.22 -6.05
N VAL A 196 23.72 -12.28 -5.64
CA VAL A 196 24.22 -11.22 -6.52
C VAL A 196 24.97 -11.81 -7.71
N GLN A 197 25.85 -12.79 -7.47
CA GLN A 197 26.59 -13.45 -8.53
C GLN A 197 25.67 -14.23 -9.49
N ARG A 198 24.60 -14.86 -8.97
CA ARG A 198 23.60 -15.55 -9.79
C ARG A 198 22.84 -14.55 -10.68
N VAL A 199 22.36 -13.46 -10.10
CA VAL A 199 21.63 -12.40 -10.85
C VAL A 199 22.54 -11.79 -11.89
N TRP A 200 23.81 -11.52 -11.58
CA TRP A 200 24.77 -10.98 -12.53
C TRP A 200 24.93 -11.88 -13.76
N ARG A 201 25.17 -13.18 -13.56
CA ARG A 201 25.28 -14.16 -14.66
C ARG A 201 24.02 -14.24 -15.50
N PHE A 202 22.87 -14.20 -14.84
CA PHE A 202 21.57 -14.19 -15.48
C PHE A 202 21.40 -12.96 -16.39
N VAL A 203 21.67 -11.75 -15.88
CA VAL A 203 21.59 -10.51 -16.63
C VAL A 203 22.52 -10.53 -17.85
N LEU A 204 23.76 -10.98 -17.68
CA LEU A 204 24.72 -11.08 -18.79
C LEU A 204 24.19 -11.98 -19.92
N GLU A 205 23.57 -13.10 -19.58
CA GLU A 205 23.03 -14.02 -20.60
C GLU A 205 21.80 -13.44 -21.29
N VAL A 206 20.91 -12.79 -20.55
CA VAL A 206 19.75 -12.08 -21.14
C VAL A 206 20.24 -11.00 -22.12
N LEU A 207 21.21 -10.16 -21.73
CA LEU A 207 21.75 -9.11 -22.58
C LEU A 207 22.42 -9.66 -23.86
N LYS A 208 23.07 -10.81 -23.80
CA LYS A 208 23.65 -11.45 -25.01
C LYS A 208 22.57 -11.87 -26.00
N ARG A 209 21.39 -12.25 -25.54
CA ARG A 209 20.28 -12.75 -26.38
C ARG A 209 19.28 -11.62 -26.77
N SER A 210 19.36 -10.45 -26.16
CA SER A 210 18.48 -9.30 -26.43
C SER A 210 18.90 -8.51 -27.69
N LYS A 211 19.58 -9.11 -28.67
CA LYS A 211 20.06 -8.46 -29.88
C LYS A 211 18.98 -8.42 -30.96
#